data_a9753c4f1bf77ba0b226527939d29b39
#
_entry.id   a9753c4f1bf77ba0b226527939d29b39
#
_cell.length_a   1.000
_cell.length_b   1.000
_cell.length_c   1.000
_cell.angle_alpha   90.00
_cell.angle_beta   90.00
_cell.angle_gamma   90.00
#
_symmetry.space_group_name_H-M   'P 1'
#
loop_
_entity.id
_entity.type
_entity.pdbx_description
1 polymer ?
#
loop_
_entity_poly.entity_id
_entity_poly.type
_entity_poly.pdbx_seq_one_letter_code
_entity_poly.pdbx_strand_id
1 'polypeptide(L)'
;MGVLSRTPAPVDADRPAAADLLRVLAAWAVGAFHIWQQSWFSLGSDHWQRAGSVGVDWLVLLSAFCLFLPWANARQRGEPLPNCRPADFYRRRAARLLPAYYANLLASFLIALKRHGWSRALGLDLAAHLTLTQQLFPRSYIGTLLNGVTWTLTVFALFYLVFPLLAPLCAKHPLPTVGALCLVQAGYSQWALHQYGTGEYALLFNQFPAFCGVLAVGMAAALIFAELAHGSWTVRFAPRAACTALGVAAFVWLDRCMRLQAWAAEYQQFQLINRMPLALAAAAMLVCFGLGLTLPRPVRRVLSWLAALSYSFYLWHQMLAVFLKYDLHLPAWSGDTPPNQLGDTVWMQQAEALYWLAALAVSIAAYYLIEKPAARHFKKTAQKMHA
;
A
#
# COMPACT_ATOMS: atom_id res chain seq x y z
N MET A 1 -30.23 9.91 37.80
CA MET A 1 -29.71 9.81 36.41
C MET A 1 -28.41 9.06 36.45
N GLY A 2 -28.45 7.74 36.21
CA GLY A 2 -27.26 6.89 36.22
C GLY A 2 -26.52 7.06 34.88
N VAL A 3 -25.35 7.67 34.95
CA VAL A 3 -24.39 7.63 33.83
C VAL A 3 -23.96 6.19 33.72
N LEU A 4 -24.50 5.46 32.72
CA LEU A 4 -24.01 4.13 32.37
C LEU A 4 -22.52 4.26 31.96
N SER A 5 -21.64 3.91 32.89
CA SER A 5 -20.20 3.70 32.62
C SER A 5 -20.05 2.50 31.69
N ARG A 6 -20.28 2.72 30.37
CA ARG A 6 -19.92 1.71 29.38
C ARG A 6 -18.40 1.60 29.36
N THR A 7 -17.88 0.56 29.98
CA THR A 7 -16.49 0.18 29.78
C THR A 7 -16.22 0.07 28.28
N PRO A 8 -15.19 0.74 27.77
CA PRO A 8 -14.84 0.63 26.34
C PRO A 8 -14.63 -0.83 25.96
N ALA A 9 -15.05 -1.21 24.75
CA ALA A 9 -14.74 -2.55 24.24
C ALA A 9 -13.21 -2.76 24.25
N PRO A 10 -12.73 -3.97 24.57
CA PRO A 10 -11.31 -4.25 24.60
C PRO A 10 -10.66 -4.00 23.22
N VAL A 11 -9.36 -3.70 23.25
CA VAL A 11 -8.56 -3.53 22.03
C VAL A 11 -8.50 -4.88 21.28
N ASP A 12 -8.76 -4.86 19.99
CA ASP A 12 -8.63 -6.04 19.13
C ASP A 12 -7.14 -6.23 18.78
N ALA A 13 -6.44 -6.99 19.61
CA ALA A 13 -5.00 -7.22 19.49
C ALA A 13 -4.62 -8.02 18.23
N ASP A 14 -5.53 -8.77 17.66
CA ASP A 14 -5.26 -9.59 16.46
C ASP A 14 -5.61 -8.84 15.16
N ARG A 15 -6.54 -7.86 15.22
CA ARG A 15 -6.98 -7.10 14.04
C ARG A 15 -7.38 -5.66 14.39
N PRO A 16 -6.43 -4.75 14.64
CA PRO A 16 -6.75 -3.37 14.95
C PRO A 16 -7.43 -2.67 13.76
N ALA A 17 -8.53 -1.94 14.03
CA ALA A 17 -9.25 -1.18 13.00
C ALA A 17 -8.38 -0.11 12.34
N ALA A 18 -7.36 0.36 13.03
CA ALA A 18 -6.38 1.31 12.50
C ALA A 18 -5.61 0.75 11.29
N ALA A 19 -5.40 -0.58 11.20
CA ALA A 19 -4.79 -1.19 10.02
C ALA A 19 -5.68 -1.07 8.78
N ASP A 20 -6.99 -1.23 8.93
CA ASP A 20 -7.95 -1.01 7.84
C ASP A 20 -8.01 0.49 7.48
N LEU A 21 -7.97 1.40 8.47
CA LEU A 21 -7.95 2.86 8.26
C LEU A 21 -6.71 3.29 7.45
N LEU A 22 -5.52 2.88 7.88
CA LEU A 22 -4.29 3.24 7.18
C LEU A 22 -4.25 2.64 5.76
N ARG A 23 -4.79 1.44 5.57
CA ARG A 23 -4.89 0.81 4.24
C ARG A 23 -5.79 1.61 3.29
N VAL A 24 -6.95 2.06 3.76
CA VAL A 24 -7.85 2.90 2.97
C VAL A 24 -7.21 4.24 2.66
N LEU A 25 -6.58 4.88 3.65
CA LEU A 25 -5.88 6.15 3.46
C LEU A 25 -4.73 6.02 2.45
N ALA A 26 -3.93 4.96 2.54
CA ALA A 26 -2.84 4.69 1.61
C ALA A 26 -3.33 4.46 0.18
N ALA A 27 -4.35 3.63 0.00
CA ALA A 27 -4.93 3.36 -1.31
C ALA A 27 -5.57 4.63 -1.92
N TRP A 28 -6.26 5.43 -1.10
CA TRP A 28 -6.83 6.71 -1.51
C TRP A 28 -5.74 7.70 -1.93
N ALA A 29 -4.65 7.85 -1.17
CA ALA A 29 -3.56 8.75 -1.50
C ALA A 29 -2.91 8.38 -2.84
N VAL A 30 -2.65 7.08 -3.08
CA VAL A 30 -2.10 6.61 -4.36
C VAL A 30 -3.08 6.86 -5.51
N GLY A 31 -4.38 6.60 -5.29
CA GLY A 31 -5.43 6.89 -6.27
C GLY A 31 -5.52 8.38 -6.60
N ALA A 32 -5.51 9.23 -5.55
CA ALA A 32 -5.54 10.68 -5.71
C ALA A 32 -4.36 11.20 -6.55
N PHE A 33 -3.15 10.68 -6.31
CA PHE A 33 -1.97 11.03 -7.09
C PHE A 33 -2.12 10.68 -8.57
N HIS A 34 -2.48 9.44 -8.89
CA HIS A 34 -2.50 8.98 -10.28
C HIS A 34 -3.72 9.49 -11.07
N ILE A 35 -4.86 9.66 -10.41
CA ILE A 35 -6.05 10.25 -11.04
C ILE A 35 -5.80 11.74 -11.30
N TRP A 36 -5.26 12.46 -10.31
CA TRP A 36 -4.84 13.86 -10.48
C TRP A 36 -3.84 14.05 -11.63
N GLN A 37 -2.88 13.16 -11.80
CA GLN A 37 -1.95 13.21 -12.95
C GLN A 37 -2.67 13.19 -14.30
N GLN A 38 -3.86 12.62 -14.39
CA GLN A 38 -4.64 12.54 -15.62
C GLN A 38 -5.62 13.71 -15.78
N SER A 39 -6.24 14.15 -14.70
CA SER A 39 -7.26 15.21 -14.71
C SER A 39 -6.68 16.62 -14.55
N TRP A 40 -5.62 16.79 -13.72
CA TRP A 40 -5.05 18.01 -13.18
C TRP A 40 -6.02 18.83 -12.30
N PHE A 41 -7.15 18.23 -11.88
CA PHE A 41 -8.09 18.89 -11.01
C PHE A 41 -7.62 18.90 -9.56
N SER A 42 -7.66 20.07 -8.90
CA SER A 42 -7.30 20.23 -7.49
C SER A 42 -8.32 21.11 -6.78
N LEU A 43 -8.70 20.71 -5.56
CA LEU A 43 -9.59 21.48 -4.67
C LEU A 43 -8.82 22.46 -3.75
N GLY A 44 -7.63 22.88 -4.14
CA GLY A 44 -6.84 23.91 -3.41
C GLY A 44 -5.91 23.38 -2.33
N SER A 45 -6.11 22.18 -1.80
CA SER A 45 -5.17 21.52 -0.89
C SER A 45 -4.60 20.27 -1.57
N ASP A 46 -3.77 20.50 -2.58
CA ASP A 46 -3.33 19.50 -3.54
C ASP A 46 -2.12 18.66 -3.09
N HIS A 47 -1.57 18.89 -1.89
CA HIS A 47 -0.39 18.16 -1.42
C HIS A 47 -0.64 16.65 -1.28
N TRP A 48 -1.87 16.20 -0.95
CA TRP A 48 -2.21 14.79 -0.94
C TRP A 48 -2.26 14.17 -2.34
N GLN A 49 -2.67 14.94 -3.33
CA GLN A 49 -2.63 14.53 -4.73
C GLN A 49 -1.19 14.51 -5.24
N ARG A 50 -0.41 15.57 -5.03
CA ARG A 50 0.99 15.67 -5.49
C ARG A 50 1.92 14.66 -4.83
N ALA A 51 1.76 14.40 -3.55
CA ALA A 51 2.61 13.48 -2.78
C ALA A 51 2.02 12.08 -2.60
N GLY A 52 0.83 11.81 -3.13
CA GLY A 52 0.08 10.57 -2.85
C GLY A 52 0.80 9.26 -3.21
N SER A 53 1.79 9.31 -4.11
CA SER A 53 2.62 8.14 -4.44
C SER A 53 3.33 7.53 -3.23
N VAL A 54 3.62 8.31 -2.17
CA VAL A 54 4.22 7.81 -0.93
C VAL A 54 3.27 6.90 -0.12
N GLY A 55 1.97 6.85 -0.47
CA GLY A 55 1.04 5.86 0.09
C GLY A 55 1.49 4.42 -0.13
N VAL A 56 2.32 4.16 -1.12
CA VAL A 56 2.98 2.85 -1.32
C VAL A 56 3.83 2.48 -0.11
N ASP A 57 4.57 3.43 0.47
CA ASP A 57 5.41 3.18 1.65
C ASP A 57 4.56 2.70 2.84
N TRP A 58 3.33 3.26 2.99
CA TRP A 58 2.39 2.82 4.03
C TRP A 58 1.80 1.44 3.76
N LEU A 59 1.57 1.08 2.49
CA LEU A 59 1.13 -0.28 2.13
C LEU A 59 2.22 -1.32 2.43
N VAL A 60 3.48 -0.99 2.18
CA VAL A 60 4.64 -1.84 2.52
C VAL A 60 4.74 -2.00 4.04
N LEU A 61 4.68 -0.91 4.80
CA LEU A 61 4.66 -0.91 6.27
C LEU A 61 3.52 -1.79 6.81
N LEU A 62 2.29 -1.58 6.30
CA LEU A 62 1.12 -2.35 6.71
C LEU A 62 1.25 -3.85 6.40
N SER A 63 1.88 -4.19 5.27
CA SER A 63 2.13 -5.59 4.92
C SER A 63 3.05 -6.23 5.97
N ALA A 64 4.12 -5.54 6.35
CA ALA A 64 5.03 -6.01 7.39
C ALA A 64 4.34 -6.12 8.76
N PHE A 65 3.60 -5.08 9.17
CA PHE A 65 2.82 -5.06 10.41
C PHE A 65 1.83 -6.24 10.48
N CYS A 66 0.94 -6.35 9.49
CA CYS A 66 -0.13 -7.33 9.52
C CYS A 66 0.39 -8.78 9.42
N LEU A 67 1.47 -9.01 8.68
CA LEU A 67 2.07 -10.34 8.55
C LEU A 67 2.83 -10.74 9.82
N PHE A 68 3.46 -9.78 10.49
CA PHE A 68 4.26 -10.04 11.66
C PHE A 68 3.46 -9.99 12.97
N LEU A 69 2.28 -9.35 12.99
CA LEU A 69 1.45 -9.22 14.20
C LEU A 69 1.16 -10.55 14.92
N PRO A 70 0.84 -11.67 14.23
CA PRO A 70 0.68 -12.97 14.92
C PRO A 70 1.95 -13.44 15.65
N TRP A 71 3.14 -13.15 15.12
CA TRP A 71 4.43 -13.43 15.73
C TRP A 71 4.69 -12.56 16.97
N ALA A 72 4.36 -11.28 16.85
CA ALA A 72 4.46 -10.32 17.94
C ALA A 72 3.53 -10.70 19.11
N ASN A 73 2.28 -11.07 18.80
CA ASN A 73 1.30 -11.53 19.80
C ASN A 73 1.75 -12.84 20.49
N ALA A 74 2.21 -13.83 19.73
CA ALA A 74 2.71 -15.08 20.30
C ALA A 74 3.92 -14.85 21.23
N ARG A 75 4.87 -14.02 20.78
CA ARG A 75 6.01 -13.61 21.61
C ARG A 75 5.57 -12.95 22.93
N GLN A 76 4.64 -11.99 22.85
CA GLN A 76 4.15 -11.24 24.00
C GLN A 76 3.42 -12.15 25.01
N ARG A 77 2.66 -13.15 24.51
CA ARG A 77 1.95 -14.12 25.36
C ARG A 77 2.84 -15.26 25.86
N GLY A 78 4.11 -15.33 25.44
CA GLY A 78 4.98 -16.47 25.75
C GLY A 78 4.54 -17.78 25.07
N GLU A 79 3.74 -17.68 24.01
CA GLU A 79 3.25 -18.83 23.24
C GLU A 79 4.30 -19.30 22.21
N PRO A 80 4.21 -20.56 21.74
CA PRO A 80 5.06 -21.03 20.64
C PRO A 80 4.89 -20.14 19.42
N LEU A 81 6.02 -19.74 18.81
CA LEU A 81 5.99 -18.90 17.61
C LEU A 81 5.26 -19.62 16.46
N PRO A 82 4.51 -18.88 15.63
CA PRO A 82 3.79 -19.46 14.50
C PRO A 82 4.68 -20.30 13.61
N ASN A 83 4.26 -21.48 13.25
CA ASN A 83 4.98 -22.33 12.30
C ASN A 83 4.76 -21.79 10.88
N CYS A 84 5.78 -21.17 10.31
CA CYS A 84 5.75 -20.64 8.96
C CYS A 84 6.40 -21.64 7.99
N ARG A 85 5.66 -22.64 7.53
CA ARG A 85 6.12 -23.48 6.40
C ARG A 85 6.18 -22.58 5.15
N PRO A 86 7.34 -22.38 4.51
CA PRO A 86 7.47 -21.43 3.39
C PRO A 86 6.49 -21.72 2.25
N ALA A 87 6.33 -22.99 1.87
CA ALA A 87 5.42 -23.40 0.80
C ALA A 87 3.96 -22.98 1.07
N ASP A 88 3.47 -23.20 2.31
CA ASP A 88 2.10 -22.82 2.69
C ASP A 88 1.95 -21.29 2.75
N PHE A 89 2.97 -20.59 3.19
CA PHE A 89 2.99 -19.14 3.20
C PHE A 89 2.91 -18.58 1.77
N TYR A 90 3.78 -19.03 0.86
CA TYR A 90 3.79 -18.58 -0.53
C TYR A 90 2.48 -18.91 -1.24
N ARG A 91 1.95 -20.11 -1.06
CA ARG A 91 0.66 -20.51 -1.63
C ARG A 91 -0.47 -19.57 -1.18
N ARG A 92 -0.54 -19.21 0.11
CA ARG A 92 -1.55 -18.28 0.62
C ARG A 92 -1.39 -16.88 0.05
N ARG A 93 -0.15 -16.39 -0.13
CA ARG A 93 0.12 -15.07 -0.74
C ARG A 93 -0.22 -15.07 -2.22
N ALA A 94 0.23 -16.08 -2.97
CA ALA A 94 -0.10 -16.24 -4.38
C ALA A 94 -1.62 -16.29 -4.62
N ALA A 95 -2.32 -17.10 -3.85
CA ALA A 95 -3.79 -17.23 -3.93
C ALA A 95 -4.54 -15.92 -3.69
N ARG A 96 -3.98 -15.03 -2.86
CA ARG A 96 -4.58 -13.74 -2.56
C ARG A 96 -4.30 -12.69 -3.64
N LEU A 97 -3.10 -12.70 -4.24
CA LEU A 97 -2.64 -11.60 -5.09
C LEU A 97 -2.73 -11.91 -6.58
N LEU A 98 -2.29 -13.10 -6.99
CA LEU A 98 -2.09 -13.40 -8.41
C LEU A 98 -3.38 -13.40 -9.25
N PRO A 99 -4.54 -13.88 -8.78
CA PRO A 99 -5.73 -13.90 -9.61
C PRO A 99 -6.17 -12.51 -10.09
N ALA A 100 -6.25 -11.54 -9.17
CA ALA A 100 -6.60 -10.18 -9.53
C ALA A 100 -5.49 -9.47 -10.34
N TYR A 101 -4.24 -9.75 -9.99
CA TYR A 101 -3.09 -9.23 -10.72
C TYR A 101 -3.06 -9.71 -12.17
N TYR A 102 -3.17 -11.00 -12.43
CA TYR A 102 -3.13 -11.53 -13.80
C TYR A 102 -4.34 -11.12 -14.62
N ALA A 103 -5.51 -10.94 -14.00
CA ALA A 103 -6.66 -10.36 -14.69
C ALA A 103 -6.41 -8.90 -15.13
N ASN A 104 -5.81 -8.08 -14.25
CA ASN A 104 -5.38 -6.73 -14.59
C ASN A 104 -4.27 -6.71 -15.64
N LEU A 105 -3.28 -7.60 -15.52
CA LEU A 105 -2.19 -7.75 -16.48
C LEU A 105 -2.72 -8.12 -17.87
N LEU A 106 -3.68 -9.05 -17.95
CA LEU A 106 -4.32 -9.42 -19.23
C LEU A 106 -5.03 -8.22 -19.86
N ALA A 107 -5.81 -7.48 -19.09
CA ALA A 107 -6.49 -6.27 -19.57
C ALA A 107 -5.48 -5.22 -20.07
N SER A 108 -4.43 -4.97 -19.30
CA SER A 108 -3.35 -4.05 -19.67
C SER A 108 -2.62 -4.48 -20.94
N PHE A 109 -2.33 -5.78 -21.05
CA PHE A 109 -1.69 -6.34 -22.24
C PHE A 109 -2.57 -6.19 -23.51
N LEU A 110 -3.88 -6.45 -23.41
CA LEU A 110 -4.80 -6.27 -24.55
C LEU A 110 -4.89 -4.81 -24.99
N ILE A 111 -4.90 -3.87 -24.03
CA ILE A 111 -4.86 -2.43 -24.33
C ILE A 111 -3.54 -2.07 -25.02
N ALA A 112 -2.40 -2.52 -24.48
CA ALA A 112 -1.09 -2.25 -25.05
C ALA A 112 -0.95 -2.85 -26.47
N LEU A 113 -1.45 -4.06 -26.67
CA LEU A 113 -1.47 -4.73 -27.97
C LEU A 113 -2.31 -3.95 -29.01
N LYS A 114 -3.47 -3.42 -28.60
CA LYS A 114 -4.30 -2.55 -29.44
C LYS A 114 -3.59 -1.26 -29.83
N ARG A 115 -2.88 -0.62 -28.85
CA ARG A 115 -2.21 0.69 -29.06
C ARG A 115 -0.94 0.58 -29.90
N HIS A 116 -0.12 -0.43 -29.67
CA HIS A 116 1.25 -0.51 -30.17
C HIS A 116 1.50 -1.69 -31.12
N GLY A 117 0.53 -2.59 -31.26
CA GLY A 117 0.76 -3.87 -31.92
C GLY A 117 1.71 -4.79 -31.15
N TRP A 118 1.99 -5.95 -31.71
CA TRP A 118 2.98 -6.86 -31.16
C TRP A 118 4.40 -6.38 -31.45
N SER A 119 5.24 -6.36 -30.40
CA SER A 119 6.67 -6.06 -30.52
C SER A 119 7.50 -6.91 -29.56
N ARG A 120 8.79 -7.08 -29.85
CA ARG A 120 9.73 -7.71 -28.89
C ARG A 120 9.76 -6.98 -27.56
N ALA A 121 9.65 -5.65 -27.55
CA ALA A 121 9.61 -4.84 -26.35
C ALA A 121 8.40 -5.20 -25.49
N LEU A 122 7.20 -5.29 -26.06
CA LEU A 122 5.98 -5.69 -25.36
C LEU A 122 6.08 -7.13 -24.83
N GLY A 123 6.68 -8.05 -25.60
CA GLY A 123 6.90 -9.44 -25.18
C GLY A 123 7.82 -9.55 -23.96
N LEU A 124 8.94 -8.79 -23.94
CA LEU A 124 9.85 -8.75 -22.81
C LEU A 124 9.23 -8.08 -21.58
N ASP A 125 8.46 -7.01 -21.79
CA ASP A 125 7.73 -6.34 -20.72
C ASP A 125 6.69 -7.28 -20.10
N LEU A 126 5.91 -7.98 -20.92
CA LEU A 126 4.95 -8.99 -20.46
C LEU A 126 5.67 -10.12 -19.66
N ALA A 127 6.78 -10.62 -20.14
CA ALA A 127 7.55 -11.66 -19.45
C ALA A 127 8.02 -11.21 -18.05
N ALA A 128 8.50 -9.97 -17.93
CA ALA A 128 8.90 -9.39 -16.66
C ALA A 128 7.70 -9.25 -15.70
N HIS A 129 6.53 -8.85 -16.20
CA HIS A 129 5.30 -8.77 -15.41
C HIS A 129 4.79 -10.15 -14.99
N LEU A 130 4.81 -11.15 -15.87
CA LEU A 130 4.41 -12.52 -15.53
C LEU A 130 5.26 -13.13 -14.41
N THR A 131 6.53 -12.76 -14.33
CA THR A 131 7.48 -13.24 -13.31
C THR A 131 7.60 -12.34 -12.08
N LEU A 132 6.83 -11.23 -12.01
CA LEU A 132 6.91 -10.21 -10.94
C LEU A 132 8.30 -9.57 -10.81
N THR A 133 9.05 -9.45 -11.91
CA THR A 133 10.40 -8.87 -11.95
C THR A 133 10.46 -7.54 -12.69
N GLN A 134 9.32 -6.98 -13.07
CA GLN A 134 9.20 -5.78 -13.90
C GLN A 134 9.96 -4.57 -13.36
N GLN A 135 10.10 -4.44 -12.05
CA GLN A 135 10.82 -3.32 -11.44
C GLN A 135 12.34 -3.44 -11.57
N LEU A 136 12.87 -4.64 -11.81
CA LEU A 136 14.32 -4.87 -11.86
C LEU A 136 14.98 -4.37 -13.15
N PHE A 137 14.16 -4.06 -14.17
CA PHE A 137 14.64 -3.68 -15.49
C PHE A 137 14.10 -2.32 -15.92
N PRO A 138 14.93 -1.39 -16.45
CA PRO A 138 14.48 -0.07 -16.89
C PRO A 138 13.32 -0.14 -17.89
N ARG A 139 13.38 -1.08 -18.84
CA ARG A 139 12.38 -1.24 -19.89
C ARG A 139 10.98 -1.59 -19.37
N SER A 140 10.90 -2.45 -18.37
CA SER A 140 9.61 -2.92 -17.81
C SER A 140 9.17 -2.14 -16.58
N TYR A 141 9.99 -1.21 -16.08
CA TYR A 141 9.64 -0.31 -14.97
C TYR A 141 9.39 1.11 -15.49
N ILE A 142 10.42 1.77 -16.01
CA ILE A 142 10.34 3.18 -16.45
C ILE A 142 9.64 3.27 -17.81
N GLY A 143 10.01 2.38 -18.72
CA GLY A 143 9.50 2.32 -20.10
C GLY A 143 8.40 1.29 -20.33
N THR A 144 7.66 0.89 -19.27
CA THR A 144 6.61 -0.12 -19.41
C THR A 144 5.49 0.34 -20.34
N LEU A 145 5.06 -0.56 -21.20
CA LEU A 145 3.88 -0.41 -22.06
C LEU A 145 2.60 -0.91 -21.35
N LEU A 146 2.76 -1.55 -20.19
CA LEU A 146 1.69 -2.14 -19.41
C LEU A 146 1.27 -1.21 -18.25
N ASN A 147 0.72 -1.78 -17.19
CA ASN A 147 0.27 -1.00 -16.05
C ASN A 147 1.42 -0.60 -15.12
N GLY A 148 1.82 0.67 -15.16
CA GLY A 148 2.98 1.18 -14.43
C GLY A 148 2.92 1.01 -12.90
N VAL A 149 1.72 1.06 -12.26
CA VAL A 149 1.62 0.92 -10.78
C VAL A 149 2.04 -0.45 -10.26
N THR A 150 2.08 -1.47 -11.13
CA THR A 150 2.35 -2.85 -10.72
C THR A 150 3.81 -3.13 -10.38
N TRP A 151 4.71 -2.15 -10.53
CA TRP A 151 6.09 -2.26 -10.08
C TRP A 151 6.22 -2.65 -8.60
N THR A 152 5.30 -2.18 -7.76
CA THR A 152 5.27 -2.47 -6.32
C THR A 152 5.11 -3.95 -6.00
N LEU A 153 4.50 -4.72 -6.91
CA LEU A 153 4.35 -6.16 -6.71
C LEU A 153 5.70 -6.91 -6.73
N THR A 154 6.71 -6.38 -7.43
CA THR A 154 8.09 -6.88 -7.30
C THR A 154 8.61 -6.68 -5.87
N VAL A 155 8.40 -5.50 -5.28
CA VAL A 155 8.79 -5.22 -3.89
C VAL A 155 8.09 -6.17 -2.92
N PHE A 156 6.78 -6.37 -3.08
CA PHE A 156 6.02 -7.31 -2.24
C PHE A 156 6.46 -8.76 -2.45
N ALA A 157 6.75 -9.17 -3.69
CA ALA A 157 7.22 -10.53 -3.98
C ALA A 157 8.57 -10.80 -3.30
N LEU A 158 9.51 -9.87 -3.38
CA LEU A 158 10.80 -9.95 -2.70
C LEU A 158 10.66 -9.95 -1.17
N PHE A 159 9.77 -9.10 -0.63
CA PHE A 159 9.46 -9.14 0.80
C PHE A 159 8.89 -10.50 1.23
N TYR A 160 7.92 -11.02 0.49
CA TYR A 160 7.34 -12.33 0.83
C TYR A 160 8.37 -13.46 0.70
N LEU A 161 9.29 -13.36 -0.25
CA LEU A 161 10.37 -14.35 -0.40
C LEU A 161 11.23 -14.45 0.87
N VAL A 162 11.58 -13.31 1.46
CA VAL A 162 12.44 -13.26 2.66
C VAL A 162 11.66 -13.35 3.98
N PHE A 163 10.34 -13.12 3.98
CA PHE A 163 9.54 -13.05 5.20
C PHE A 163 9.58 -14.31 6.09
N PRO A 164 9.53 -15.57 5.56
CA PRO A 164 9.63 -16.77 6.39
C PRO A 164 10.93 -16.87 7.19
N LEU A 165 12.00 -16.23 6.72
CA LEU A 165 13.28 -16.11 7.42
C LEU A 165 13.28 -14.92 8.38
N LEU A 166 12.76 -13.76 7.96
CA LEU A 166 12.76 -12.54 8.75
C LEU A 166 11.84 -12.60 9.97
N ALA A 167 10.67 -13.24 9.85
CA ALA A 167 9.70 -13.27 10.93
C ALA A 167 10.22 -13.99 12.20
N PRO A 168 10.73 -15.25 12.14
CA PRO A 168 11.31 -15.90 13.31
C PRO A 168 12.55 -15.17 13.84
N LEU A 169 13.38 -14.61 12.94
CA LEU A 169 14.56 -13.85 13.34
C LEU A 169 14.18 -12.59 14.13
N CYS A 170 13.23 -11.81 13.62
CA CYS A 170 12.74 -10.61 14.29
C CYS A 170 12.01 -10.93 15.62
N ALA A 171 11.25 -12.04 15.66
CA ALA A 171 10.59 -12.46 16.89
C ALA A 171 11.59 -12.85 17.99
N LYS A 172 12.72 -13.48 17.63
CA LYS A 172 13.77 -13.89 18.58
C LYS A 172 14.73 -12.74 18.93
N HIS A 173 15.13 -11.97 17.92
CA HIS A 173 16.15 -10.92 18.01
C HIS A 173 15.63 -9.60 17.39
N PRO A 174 14.64 -8.92 18.02
CA PRO A 174 13.98 -7.76 17.41
C PRO A 174 14.94 -6.60 17.13
N LEU A 175 15.72 -6.16 18.12
CA LEU A 175 16.58 -4.99 17.95
C LEU A 175 17.63 -5.16 16.85
N PRO A 176 18.45 -6.24 16.84
CA PRO A 176 19.42 -6.41 15.77
C PRO A 176 18.78 -6.61 14.38
N THR A 177 17.61 -7.27 14.30
CA THR A 177 16.93 -7.46 13.01
C THR A 177 16.39 -6.14 12.46
N VAL A 178 15.69 -5.36 13.30
CA VAL A 178 15.19 -4.02 12.93
C VAL A 178 16.36 -3.11 12.57
N GLY A 179 17.41 -3.08 13.40
CA GLY A 179 18.60 -2.26 13.16
C GLY A 179 19.28 -2.61 11.83
N ALA A 180 19.49 -3.90 11.54
CA ALA A 180 20.12 -4.35 10.29
C ALA A 180 19.30 -3.92 9.06
N LEU A 181 17.96 -4.07 9.09
CA LEU A 181 17.11 -3.65 7.98
C LEU A 181 17.11 -2.12 7.79
N CYS A 182 17.14 -1.35 8.88
CA CYS A 182 17.30 0.11 8.81
C CYS A 182 18.66 0.51 8.22
N LEU A 183 19.73 -0.18 8.60
CA LEU A 183 21.08 0.05 8.05
C LEU A 183 21.14 -0.29 6.55
N VAL A 184 20.51 -1.39 6.13
CA VAL A 184 20.41 -1.74 4.70
C VAL A 184 19.70 -0.63 3.93
N GLN A 185 18.56 -0.13 4.42
CA GLN A 185 17.88 0.99 3.76
C GLN A 185 18.74 2.25 3.74
N ALA A 186 19.34 2.63 4.87
CA ALA A 186 20.15 3.84 4.95
C ALA A 186 21.36 3.80 4.00
N GLY A 187 22.12 2.68 4.03
CA GLY A 187 23.27 2.48 3.13
C GLY A 187 22.87 2.48 1.67
N TYR A 188 21.78 1.77 1.33
CA TYR A 188 21.25 1.77 -0.02
C TYR A 188 20.78 3.16 -0.46
N SER A 189 20.06 3.89 0.40
CA SER A 189 19.57 5.23 0.09
C SER A 189 20.71 6.21 -0.16
N GLN A 190 21.76 6.16 0.65
CA GLN A 190 22.95 6.97 0.43
C GLN A 190 23.64 6.64 -0.89
N TRP A 191 23.81 5.35 -1.18
CA TRP A 191 24.37 4.91 -2.46
C TRP A 191 23.51 5.39 -3.65
N ALA A 192 22.16 5.21 -3.59
CA ALA A 192 21.26 5.62 -4.66
C ALA A 192 21.28 7.15 -4.89
N LEU A 193 21.39 7.94 -3.81
CA LEU A 193 21.51 9.40 -3.91
C LEU A 193 22.84 9.82 -4.60
N HIS A 194 23.94 9.08 -4.39
CA HIS A 194 25.18 9.32 -5.09
C HIS A 194 25.10 9.05 -6.60
N GLN A 195 24.14 8.21 -7.03
CA GLN A 195 23.89 7.94 -8.46
C GLN A 195 23.03 9.03 -9.13
N TYR A 196 22.62 10.05 -8.38
CA TYR A 196 21.84 11.15 -8.93
C TYR A 196 22.59 11.84 -10.07
N GLY A 197 21.91 12.01 -11.21
CA GLY A 197 22.52 12.58 -12.42
C GLY A 197 23.08 11.55 -13.41
N THR A 198 23.15 10.25 -13.06
CA THR A 198 23.59 9.19 -14.00
C THR A 198 22.52 8.77 -15.02
N GLY A 199 21.30 9.29 -14.89
CA GLY A 199 20.15 8.96 -15.76
C GLY A 199 19.37 7.71 -15.34
N GLU A 200 19.90 6.87 -14.45
CA GLU A 200 19.26 5.62 -14.00
C GLU A 200 18.69 5.68 -12.57
N TYR A 201 18.83 6.81 -11.90
CA TYR A 201 18.41 6.96 -10.51
C TYR A 201 16.92 6.65 -10.25
N ALA A 202 16.03 6.92 -11.23
CA ALA A 202 14.61 6.61 -11.10
C ALA A 202 14.36 5.11 -10.88
N LEU A 203 15.14 4.24 -11.55
CA LEU A 203 15.14 2.79 -11.32
C LEU A 203 15.54 2.46 -9.88
N LEU A 204 16.54 3.15 -9.34
CA LEU A 204 17.15 2.83 -8.05
C LEU A 204 16.27 3.23 -6.86
N PHE A 205 15.52 4.35 -6.95
CA PHE A 205 14.80 4.90 -5.81
C PHE A 205 13.73 3.99 -5.22
N ASN A 206 13.17 3.10 -6.02
CA ASN A 206 12.09 2.21 -5.60
C ASN A 206 12.50 0.73 -5.53
N GLN A 207 13.79 0.39 -5.57
CA GLN A 207 14.22 -0.99 -5.40
C GLN A 207 13.99 -1.51 -3.98
N PHE A 208 13.86 -2.82 -3.83
CA PHE A 208 13.53 -3.48 -2.56
C PHE A 208 14.38 -3.03 -1.36
N PRO A 209 15.73 -2.86 -1.47
CA PRO A 209 16.53 -2.40 -0.34
C PRO A 209 16.11 -1.02 0.21
N ALA A 210 15.56 -0.14 -0.65
CA ALA A 210 15.06 1.16 -0.25
C ALA A 210 13.81 1.08 0.66
N PHE A 211 13.20 -0.10 0.83
CA PHE A 211 12.03 -0.33 1.68
C PHE A 211 12.35 -1.17 2.92
N CYS A 212 13.57 -1.65 3.09
CA CYS A 212 13.93 -2.52 4.22
C CYS A 212 13.66 -1.88 5.58
N GLY A 213 13.98 -0.60 5.77
CA GLY A 213 13.68 0.13 7.01
C GLY A 213 12.17 0.35 7.20
N VAL A 214 11.40 0.57 6.13
CA VAL A 214 9.94 0.68 6.19
C VAL A 214 9.34 -0.64 6.68
N LEU A 215 9.82 -1.78 6.18
CA LEU A 215 9.44 -3.12 6.65
C LEU A 215 9.80 -3.31 8.12
N ALA A 216 11.01 -2.89 8.51
CA ALA A 216 11.48 -2.94 9.90
C ALA A 216 10.60 -2.13 10.84
N VAL A 217 10.21 -0.90 10.45
CA VAL A 217 9.29 -0.04 11.20
C VAL A 217 7.93 -0.71 11.33
N GLY A 218 7.42 -1.35 10.29
CA GLY A 218 6.16 -2.11 10.33
C GLY A 218 6.21 -3.28 11.32
N MET A 219 7.29 -4.07 11.34
CA MET A 219 7.48 -5.16 12.29
C MET A 219 7.68 -4.63 13.72
N ALA A 220 8.44 -3.55 13.92
CA ALA A 220 8.62 -2.91 15.21
C ALA A 220 7.28 -2.36 15.76
N ALA A 221 6.48 -1.73 14.90
CA ALA A 221 5.14 -1.28 15.26
C ALA A 221 4.23 -2.43 15.72
N ALA A 222 4.35 -3.62 15.10
CA ALA A 222 3.59 -4.80 15.55
C ALA A 222 4.04 -5.29 16.92
N LEU A 223 5.36 -5.27 17.23
CA LEU A 223 5.86 -5.59 18.58
C LEU A 223 5.36 -4.61 19.63
N ILE A 224 5.48 -3.32 19.37
CA ILE A 224 5.02 -2.26 20.28
C ILE A 224 3.51 -2.37 20.49
N PHE A 225 2.75 -2.56 19.42
CA PHE A 225 1.30 -2.72 19.50
C PHE A 225 0.91 -3.95 20.32
N ALA A 226 1.52 -5.12 20.08
CA ALA A 226 1.23 -6.36 20.79
C ALA A 226 1.53 -6.20 22.28
N GLU A 227 2.67 -5.60 22.66
CA GLU A 227 3.04 -5.35 24.05
C GLU A 227 2.03 -4.46 24.77
N LEU A 228 1.61 -3.37 24.11
CA LEU A 228 0.70 -2.39 24.70
C LEU A 228 -0.76 -2.84 24.69
N ALA A 229 -1.20 -3.59 23.68
CA ALA A 229 -2.60 -4.00 23.51
C ALA A 229 -3.10 -4.97 24.59
N HIS A 230 -2.19 -5.72 25.20
CA HIS A 230 -2.52 -6.68 26.26
C HIS A 230 -2.49 -6.06 27.68
N GLY A 231 -2.13 -4.79 27.80
CA GLY A 231 -2.09 -4.08 29.09
C GLY A 231 -3.50 -3.84 29.67
N SER A 232 -3.65 -3.98 30.98
CA SER A 232 -4.93 -3.75 31.69
C SER A 232 -5.46 -2.32 31.56
N TRP A 233 -4.60 -1.37 31.18
CA TRP A 233 -4.96 0.04 30.96
C TRP A 233 -5.84 0.24 29.71
N THR A 234 -5.84 -0.69 28.78
CA THR A 234 -6.59 -0.62 27.50
C THR A 234 -8.11 -0.58 27.67
N VAL A 235 -8.62 -0.92 28.84
CA VAL A 235 -10.04 -0.80 29.18
C VAL A 235 -10.38 0.55 29.85
N ARG A 236 -9.38 1.41 30.09
CA ARG A 236 -9.58 2.72 30.73
C ARG A 236 -9.77 3.81 29.69
N PHE A 237 -10.70 4.73 29.95
CA PHE A 237 -11.02 5.82 29.00
C PHE A 237 -9.86 6.80 28.81
N ALA A 238 -9.27 7.32 29.88
CA ALA A 238 -8.25 8.38 29.81
C ALA A 238 -6.98 7.95 29.02
N PRO A 239 -6.36 6.76 29.26
CA PRO A 239 -5.23 6.32 28.45
C PRO A 239 -5.58 6.12 26.98
N ARG A 240 -6.78 5.63 26.66
CA ARG A 240 -7.24 5.46 25.27
C ARG A 240 -7.46 6.80 24.58
N ALA A 241 -8.05 7.77 25.27
CA ALA A 241 -8.18 9.13 24.75
C ALA A 241 -6.81 9.75 24.47
N ALA A 242 -5.83 9.55 25.36
CA ALA A 242 -4.46 9.98 25.16
C ALA A 242 -3.83 9.31 23.90
N CYS A 243 -4.00 7.98 23.74
CA CYS A 243 -3.55 7.30 22.53
C CYS A 243 -4.23 7.85 21.27
N THR A 244 -5.54 8.14 21.32
CA THR A 244 -6.23 8.74 20.17
C THR A 244 -5.66 10.12 19.84
N ALA A 245 -5.40 10.97 20.87
CA ALA A 245 -4.78 12.28 20.66
C ALA A 245 -3.36 12.17 20.05
N LEU A 246 -2.56 11.23 20.53
CA LEU A 246 -1.24 10.93 19.93
C LEU A 246 -1.37 10.43 18.49
N GLY A 247 -2.39 9.65 18.17
CA GLY A 247 -2.70 9.22 16.82
C GLY A 247 -3.05 10.40 15.90
N VAL A 248 -3.80 11.39 16.40
CA VAL A 248 -4.08 12.64 15.68
C VAL A 248 -2.79 13.44 15.47
N ALA A 249 -1.94 13.56 16.48
CA ALA A 249 -0.65 14.24 16.36
C ALA A 249 0.25 13.54 15.31
N ALA A 250 0.26 12.20 15.30
CA ALA A 250 0.98 11.43 14.29
C ALA A 250 0.42 11.64 12.87
N PHE A 251 -0.91 11.78 12.72
CA PHE A 251 -1.54 12.12 11.45
C PHE A 251 -1.15 13.54 11.00
N VAL A 252 -1.12 14.53 11.91
CA VAL A 252 -0.65 15.90 11.60
C VAL A 252 0.82 15.89 11.17
N TRP A 253 1.65 15.08 11.82
CA TRP A 253 3.05 14.91 11.39
C TRP A 253 3.14 14.28 9.99
N LEU A 254 2.35 13.23 9.73
CA LEU A 254 2.27 12.60 8.42
C LEU A 254 1.83 13.60 7.34
N ASP A 255 0.78 14.40 7.60
CA ASP A 255 0.32 15.46 6.69
C ASP A 255 1.42 16.50 6.42
N ARG A 256 2.19 16.88 7.45
CA ARG A 256 3.34 17.78 7.28
C ARG A 256 4.42 17.17 6.38
N CYS A 257 4.74 15.89 6.56
CA CYS A 257 5.68 15.19 5.68
C CYS A 257 5.15 15.11 4.23
N MET A 258 3.83 14.93 4.04
CA MET A 258 3.18 14.98 2.72
C MET A 258 3.32 16.36 2.07
N ARG A 259 3.14 17.44 2.83
CA ARG A 259 3.34 18.82 2.33
C ARG A 259 4.78 19.06 1.88
N LEU A 260 5.76 18.62 2.68
CA LEU A 260 7.17 18.72 2.33
C LEU A 260 7.49 17.93 1.05
N GLN A 261 6.92 16.73 0.92
CA GLN A 261 7.08 15.89 -0.27
C GLN A 261 6.47 16.53 -1.52
N ALA A 262 5.27 17.10 -1.40
CA ALA A 262 4.53 17.69 -2.52
C ALA A 262 5.25 18.86 -3.18
N TRP A 263 6.03 19.60 -2.41
CA TRP A 263 6.72 20.81 -2.85
C TRP A 263 8.24 20.68 -2.90
N ALA A 264 8.74 19.45 -2.82
CA ALA A 264 10.17 19.20 -2.95
C ALA A 264 10.64 19.50 -4.39
N ALA A 265 11.70 20.27 -4.54
CA ALA A 265 12.28 20.61 -5.85
C ALA A 265 12.70 19.33 -6.60
N GLU A 266 13.32 18.39 -5.88
CA GLU A 266 13.75 17.09 -6.39
C GLU A 266 12.89 15.99 -5.78
N TYR A 267 11.71 15.81 -6.34
CA TYR A 267 10.65 14.94 -5.80
C TYR A 267 11.12 13.53 -5.45
N GLN A 268 11.81 12.87 -6.36
CA GLN A 268 12.23 11.47 -6.18
C GLN A 268 13.36 11.32 -5.15
N GLN A 269 14.32 12.23 -5.14
CA GLN A 269 15.37 12.27 -4.11
C GLN A 269 14.77 12.51 -2.73
N PHE A 270 13.90 13.50 -2.64
CA PHE A 270 13.25 13.84 -1.38
C PHE A 270 12.37 12.69 -0.88
N GLN A 271 11.69 11.96 -1.77
CA GLN A 271 10.93 10.77 -1.41
C GLN A 271 11.82 9.72 -0.74
N LEU A 272 13.04 9.50 -1.23
CA LEU A 272 13.96 8.54 -0.64
C LEU A 272 14.38 8.94 0.78
N ILE A 273 14.63 10.24 1.01
CA ILE A 273 14.98 10.80 2.33
C ILE A 273 13.76 10.80 3.26
N ASN A 274 12.61 11.20 2.74
CA ASN A 274 11.37 11.38 3.52
C ASN A 274 10.66 10.06 3.83
N ARG A 275 11.07 8.95 3.23
CA ARG A 275 10.48 7.62 3.40
C ARG A 275 10.47 7.16 4.86
N MET A 276 11.56 7.38 5.59
CA MET A 276 11.64 7.00 7.00
C MET A 276 10.78 7.88 7.92
N PRO A 277 10.81 9.23 7.86
CA PRO A 277 9.86 10.09 8.57
C PRO A 277 8.40 9.72 8.31
N LEU A 278 8.01 9.47 7.05
CA LEU A 278 6.66 9.04 6.68
C LEU A 278 6.30 7.68 7.28
N ALA A 279 7.22 6.71 7.24
CA ALA A 279 7.00 5.39 7.83
C ALA A 279 6.83 5.48 9.36
N LEU A 280 7.63 6.29 10.05
CA LEU A 280 7.51 6.49 11.49
C LEU A 280 6.19 7.18 11.87
N ALA A 281 5.77 8.20 11.12
CA ALA A 281 4.48 8.86 11.33
C ALA A 281 3.31 7.89 11.12
N ALA A 282 3.33 7.10 10.04
CA ALA A 282 2.31 6.10 9.74
C ALA A 282 2.27 4.98 10.81
N ALA A 283 3.44 4.52 11.29
CA ALA A 283 3.53 3.52 12.36
C ALA A 283 2.99 4.06 13.69
N ALA A 284 3.34 5.29 14.06
CA ALA A 284 2.82 5.95 15.25
C ALA A 284 1.29 6.10 15.16
N MET A 285 0.77 6.55 14.01
CA MET A 285 -0.67 6.63 13.77
C MET A 285 -1.34 5.25 13.90
N LEU A 286 -0.77 4.22 13.30
CA LEU A 286 -1.28 2.85 13.32
C LEU A 286 -1.36 2.30 14.75
N VAL A 287 -0.28 2.42 15.53
CA VAL A 287 -0.22 1.95 16.92
C VAL A 287 -1.17 2.75 17.80
N CYS A 288 -1.09 4.07 17.76
CA CYS A 288 -1.88 4.94 18.64
C CYS A 288 -3.39 4.83 18.36
N PHE A 289 -3.82 4.86 17.11
CA PHE A 289 -5.23 4.63 16.78
C PHE A 289 -5.65 3.18 17.02
N GLY A 290 -4.76 2.21 16.84
CA GLY A 290 -5.03 0.81 17.17
C GLY A 290 -5.37 0.60 18.64
N LEU A 291 -4.69 1.33 19.53
CA LEU A 291 -4.87 1.28 20.98
C LEU A 291 -6.01 2.18 21.47
N GLY A 292 -6.18 3.36 20.86
CA GLY A 292 -7.10 4.39 21.35
C GLY A 292 -8.48 4.37 20.70
N LEU A 293 -8.54 4.17 19.38
CA LEU A 293 -9.75 4.40 18.62
C LEU A 293 -10.78 3.27 18.78
N THR A 294 -11.99 3.62 19.17
CA THR A 294 -13.15 2.71 19.16
C THR A 294 -14.11 3.14 18.07
N LEU A 295 -14.30 2.30 17.08
CA LEU A 295 -15.25 2.58 16.01
C LEU A 295 -16.59 1.86 16.26
N PRO A 296 -17.74 2.54 16.06
CA PRO A 296 -19.04 1.90 16.04
C PRO A 296 -19.07 0.75 15.01
N ARG A 297 -19.79 -0.32 15.32
CA ARG A 297 -19.88 -1.51 14.44
C ARG A 297 -20.20 -1.18 12.97
N PRO A 298 -21.15 -0.30 12.61
CA PRO A 298 -21.43 0.03 11.22
C PRO A 298 -20.23 0.70 10.54
N VAL A 299 -19.56 1.66 11.21
CA VAL A 299 -18.36 2.34 10.69
C VAL A 299 -17.24 1.35 10.46
N ARG A 300 -16.95 0.45 11.43
CA ARG A 300 -15.95 -0.60 11.31
C ARG A 300 -16.25 -1.53 10.12
N ARG A 301 -17.53 -1.86 9.88
CA ARG A 301 -17.94 -2.70 8.74
C ARG A 301 -17.65 -2.04 7.41
N VAL A 302 -18.01 -0.75 7.25
CA VAL A 302 -17.73 0.02 6.03
C VAL A 302 -16.23 0.15 5.82
N LEU A 303 -15.47 0.50 6.86
CA LEU A 303 -14.01 0.62 6.79
C LEU A 303 -13.35 -0.69 6.36
N SER A 304 -13.73 -1.82 6.96
CA SER A 304 -13.19 -3.13 6.59
C SER A 304 -13.58 -3.55 5.16
N TRP A 305 -14.76 -3.12 4.68
CA TRP A 305 -15.17 -3.34 3.29
C TRP A 305 -14.30 -2.52 2.32
N LEU A 306 -14.09 -1.22 2.59
CA LEU A 306 -13.20 -0.37 1.80
C LEU A 306 -11.75 -0.91 1.80
N ALA A 307 -11.25 -1.34 2.97
CA ALA A 307 -9.94 -1.95 3.08
C ALA A 307 -9.82 -3.26 2.30
N ALA A 308 -10.90 -4.03 2.15
CA ALA A 308 -10.92 -5.23 1.33
C ALA A 308 -10.85 -4.90 -0.18
N LEU A 309 -11.42 -3.77 -0.61
CA LEU A 309 -11.38 -3.32 -2.00
C LEU A 309 -10.03 -2.72 -2.40
N SER A 310 -9.20 -2.32 -1.44
CA SER A 310 -8.01 -1.49 -1.68
C SER A 310 -7.01 -2.11 -2.66
N TYR A 311 -6.88 -3.44 -2.69
CA TYR A 311 -5.98 -4.11 -3.62
C TYR A 311 -6.51 -4.07 -5.06
N SER A 312 -7.78 -4.40 -5.28
CA SER A 312 -8.40 -4.24 -6.59
C SER A 312 -8.35 -2.78 -7.04
N PHE A 313 -8.65 -1.82 -6.14
CA PHE A 313 -8.55 -0.40 -6.46
C PHE A 313 -7.12 -0.01 -6.88
N TYR A 314 -6.12 -0.47 -6.15
CA TYR A 314 -4.71 -0.23 -6.47
C TYR A 314 -4.32 -0.73 -7.87
N LEU A 315 -4.82 -1.88 -8.28
CA LEU A 315 -4.52 -2.43 -9.61
C LEU A 315 -5.18 -1.66 -10.76
N TRP A 316 -6.41 -1.15 -10.56
CA TRP A 316 -7.22 -0.64 -11.67
C TRP A 316 -7.22 0.88 -11.83
N HIS A 317 -6.98 1.67 -10.77
CA HIS A 317 -7.21 3.13 -10.78
C HIS A 317 -6.44 3.87 -11.89
N GLN A 318 -5.13 3.68 -12.01
CA GLN A 318 -4.31 4.41 -12.99
C GLN A 318 -4.59 3.92 -14.42
N MET A 319 -4.60 2.60 -14.60
CA MET A 319 -4.85 2.01 -15.91
C MET A 319 -6.18 2.49 -16.50
N LEU A 320 -7.24 2.54 -15.67
CA LEU A 320 -8.56 3.01 -16.11
C LEU A 320 -8.54 4.51 -16.43
N ALA A 321 -7.93 5.34 -15.59
CA ALA A 321 -7.85 6.77 -15.85
C ALA A 321 -7.14 7.06 -17.19
N VAL A 322 -6.03 6.37 -17.44
CA VAL A 322 -5.29 6.47 -18.72
C VAL A 322 -6.12 5.96 -19.90
N PHE A 323 -6.79 4.81 -19.73
CA PHE A 323 -7.63 4.21 -20.77
C PHE A 323 -8.83 5.10 -21.13
N LEU A 324 -9.55 5.61 -20.12
CA LEU A 324 -10.69 6.51 -20.33
C LEU A 324 -10.26 7.79 -21.04
N LYS A 325 -9.13 8.37 -20.65
CA LYS A 325 -8.62 9.61 -21.23
C LYS A 325 -8.17 9.45 -22.67
N TYR A 326 -7.27 8.50 -22.93
CA TYR A 326 -6.53 8.45 -24.20
C TYR A 326 -7.09 7.44 -25.21
N ASP A 327 -7.83 6.41 -24.81
CA ASP A 327 -8.44 5.47 -25.76
C ASP A 327 -9.90 5.76 -26.02
N LEU A 328 -10.63 6.24 -25.00
CA LEU A 328 -12.05 6.51 -25.11
C LEU A 328 -12.38 8.01 -25.21
N HIS A 329 -11.40 8.90 -24.99
CA HIS A 329 -11.57 10.36 -24.99
C HIS A 329 -12.71 10.81 -24.06
N LEU A 330 -12.72 10.27 -22.82
CA LEU A 330 -13.75 10.56 -21.83
C LEU A 330 -13.18 11.34 -20.62
N PRO A 331 -13.88 12.41 -20.18
CA PRO A 331 -15.05 13.06 -20.81
C PRO A 331 -14.74 13.49 -22.24
N ALA A 332 -15.77 13.61 -23.08
CA ALA A 332 -15.59 13.83 -24.53
C ALA A 332 -14.67 15.03 -24.83
N TRP A 333 -13.70 14.83 -25.69
CA TRP A 333 -12.81 15.87 -26.22
C TRP A 333 -12.31 15.50 -27.62
N SER A 334 -11.84 16.50 -28.36
CA SER A 334 -11.33 16.35 -29.72
C SER A 334 -10.04 17.15 -29.91
N GLY A 335 -9.28 16.80 -30.94
CA GLY A 335 -7.99 17.41 -31.22
C GLY A 335 -6.81 16.62 -30.63
N ASP A 336 -5.60 17.15 -30.77
CA ASP A 336 -4.37 16.45 -30.37
C ASP A 336 -3.95 16.73 -28.92
N THR A 337 -4.44 17.82 -28.35
CA THR A 337 -4.07 18.25 -26.98
C THR A 337 -5.21 18.04 -26.00
N PRO A 338 -4.99 17.24 -24.93
CA PRO A 338 -6.02 17.01 -23.92
C PRO A 338 -6.47 18.31 -23.22
N PRO A 339 -7.78 18.46 -22.86
CA PRO A 339 -8.33 19.72 -22.34
C PRO A 339 -7.70 20.22 -21.04
N ASN A 340 -7.18 19.31 -20.18
CA ASN A 340 -6.45 19.71 -18.99
C ASN A 340 -5.18 20.50 -19.32
N GLN A 341 -4.50 20.22 -20.43
CA GLN A 341 -3.32 20.98 -20.88
C GLN A 341 -3.71 22.33 -21.49
N LEU A 342 -4.95 22.49 -21.88
CA LEU A 342 -5.53 23.74 -22.38
C LEU A 342 -6.16 24.60 -21.27
N GLY A 343 -6.14 24.12 -20.01
CA GLY A 343 -6.70 24.84 -18.87
C GLY A 343 -8.22 24.73 -18.71
N ASP A 344 -8.87 23.76 -19.37
CA ASP A 344 -10.31 23.53 -19.24
C ASP A 344 -10.67 22.93 -17.87
N THR A 345 -11.02 23.81 -16.95
CA THR A 345 -11.35 23.45 -15.57
C THR A 345 -12.63 22.62 -15.45
N VAL A 346 -13.59 22.81 -16.36
CA VAL A 346 -14.85 22.03 -16.36
C VAL A 346 -14.55 20.59 -16.74
N TRP A 347 -13.77 20.39 -17.78
CA TRP A 347 -13.33 19.05 -18.18
C TRP A 347 -12.51 18.38 -17.08
N MET A 348 -11.59 19.11 -16.43
CA MET A 348 -10.77 18.59 -15.32
C MET A 348 -11.64 18.05 -14.19
N GLN A 349 -12.71 18.78 -13.78
CA GLN A 349 -13.66 18.35 -12.75
C GLN A 349 -14.41 17.09 -13.15
N GLN A 350 -14.92 17.07 -14.40
CA GLN A 350 -15.64 15.93 -14.94
C GLN A 350 -14.74 14.69 -15.05
N ALA A 351 -13.50 14.88 -15.48
CA ALA A 351 -12.49 13.82 -15.59
C ALA A 351 -12.15 13.24 -14.21
N GLU A 352 -11.87 14.08 -13.22
CA GLU A 352 -11.60 13.65 -11.85
C GLU A 352 -12.74 12.78 -11.31
N ALA A 353 -13.98 13.28 -11.40
CA ALA A 353 -15.17 12.56 -10.92
C ALA A 353 -15.37 11.22 -11.67
N LEU A 354 -15.25 11.23 -12.99
CA LEU A 354 -15.44 10.04 -13.83
C LEU A 354 -14.39 8.98 -13.51
N TYR A 355 -13.11 9.36 -13.39
CA TYR A 355 -12.02 8.42 -13.16
C TYR A 355 -12.10 7.78 -11.78
N TRP A 356 -12.48 8.54 -10.74
CA TRP A 356 -12.77 7.98 -9.41
C TRP A 356 -13.94 7.00 -9.43
N LEU A 357 -15.05 7.36 -10.06
CA LEU A 357 -16.24 6.50 -10.15
C LEU A 357 -15.93 5.21 -10.93
N ALA A 358 -15.24 5.31 -12.05
CA ALA A 358 -14.85 4.16 -12.86
C ALA A 358 -13.86 3.25 -12.09
N ALA A 359 -12.86 3.82 -11.43
CA ALA A 359 -11.91 3.08 -10.62
C ALA A 359 -12.61 2.31 -9.49
N LEU A 360 -13.54 2.95 -8.77
CA LEU A 360 -14.31 2.32 -7.71
C LEU A 360 -15.23 1.22 -8.26
N ALA A 361 -15.99 1.48 -9.33
CA ALA A 361 -16.91 0.52 -9.92
C ALA A 361 -16.20 -0.75 -10.39
N VAL A 362 -15.08 -0.59 -11.15
CA VAL A 362 -14.30 -1.73 -11.63
C VAL A 362 -13.61 -2.46 -10.47
N SER A 363 -13.16 -1.74 -9.45
CA SER A 363 -12.56 -2.36 -8.25
C SER A 363 -13.57 -3.21 -7.48
N ILE A 364 -14.81 -2.75 -7.34
CA ILE A 364 -15.90 -3.51 -6.73
C ILE A 364 -16.17 -4.77 -7.56
N ALA A 365 -16.32 -4.63 -8.88
CA ALA A 365 -16.54 -5.76 -9.78
C ALA A 365 -15.38 -6.78 -9.71
N ALA A 366 -14.13 -6.33 -9.81
CA ALA A 366 -12.94 -7.19 -9.74
C ALA A 366 -12.83 -7.92 -8.39
N TYR A 367 -13.13 -7.23 -7.28
CA TYR A 367 -13.12 -7.84 -5.95
C TYR A 367 -14.16 -8.97 -5.84
N TYR A 368 -15.42 -8.72 -6.26
CA TYR A 368 -16.49 -9.71 -6.11
C TYR A 368 -16.43 -10.84 -7.13
N LEU A 369 -15.98 -10.56 -8.35
CA LEU A 369 -15.96 -11.52 -9.46
C LEU A 369 -14.64 -12.32 -9.54
N ILE A 370 -13.52 -11.77 -9.07
CA ILE A 370 -12.21 -12.39 -9.22
C ILE A 370 -11.56 -12.67 -7.86
N GLU A 371 -11.30 -11.62 -7.06
CA GLU A 371 -10.48 -11.74 -5.85
C GLU A 371 -11.15 -12.62 -4.77
N LYS A 372 -12.39 -12.32 -4.45
CA LYS A 372 -13.14 -13.04 -3.40
C LYS A 372 -13.45 -14.49 -3.75
N PRO A 373 -13.87 -14.86 -4.98
CA PRO A 373 -14.04 -16.25 -5.39
C PRO A 373 -12.74 -17.03 -5.37
N ALA A 374 -11.65 -16.47 -5.91
CA ALA A 374 -10.33 -17.11 -5.90
C ALA A 374 -9.87 -17.41 -4.46
N ALA A 375 -9.95 -16.43 -3.56
CA ALA A 375 -9.59 -16.61 -2.15
C ALA A 375 -10.43 -17.73 -1.45
N ARG A 376 -11.71 -17.86 -1.80
CA ARG A 376 -12.59 -18.93 -1.29
C ARG A 376 -12.20 -20.31 -1.83
N HIS A 377 -11.90 -20.39 -3.11
CA HIS A 377 -11.49 -21.66 -3.75
C HIS A 377 -10.23 -22.21 -3.11
N PHE A 378 -9.21 -21.38 -2.93
CA PHE A 378 -7.94 -21.78 -2.31
C PHE A 378 -8.08 -22.22 -0.85
N LYS A 379 -8.97 -21.56 -0.07
CA LYS A 379 -9.24 -22.01 1.31
C LYS A 379 -9.84 -23.42 1.35
N LYS A 380 -10.80 -23.72 0.48
CA LYS A 380 -11.43 -25.06 0.40
C LYS A 380 -10.43 -26.15 -0.01
N THR A 381 -9.55 -25.84 -0.98
CA THR A 381 -8.51 -26.77 -1.44
C THR A 381 -7.49 -27.06 -0.33
N ALA A 382 -7.08 -26.04 0.42
CA ALA A 382 -6.16 -26.20 1.55
C ALA A 382 -6.76 -27.07 2.66
N GLN A 383 -8.04 -26.92 2.98
CA GLN A 383 -8.72 -27.77 3.98
C GLN A 383 -8.80 -29.24 3.54
N LYS A 384 -9.04 -29.50 2.25
CA LYS A 384 -9.08 -30.87 1.71
C LYS A 384 -7.72 -31.59 1.70
N MET A 385 -6.60 -30.86 1.69
CA MET A 385 -5.25 -31.45 1.70
C MET A 385 -4.74 -31.73 3.11
N HIS A 386 -5.43 -31.27 4.14
CA HIS A 386 -5.12 -31.50 5.56
C HIS A 386 -6.15 -32.39 6.29
N ALA A 387 -7.22 -32.78 5.59
CA ALA A 387 -8.19 -33.78 6.03
C ALA A 387 -7.86 -35.16 5.42
#